data_38427948b65902af4224a5fb6efb7f92
#
_entry.id   38427948b65902af4224a5fb6efb7f92
#
_cell.length_a   1.000
_cell.length_b   1.000
_cell.length_c   1.000
_cell.angle_alpha   90.00
_cell.angle_beta   90.00
_cell.angle_gamma   90.00
#
_symmetry.space_group_name_H-M   'P 1'
#
loop_
_entity.id
_entity.type
_entity.pdbx_description
1 polymer ?
#
loop_
_entity_poly.entity_id
_entity_poly.type
_entity_poly.pdbx_seq_one_letter_code
_entity_poly.pdbx_strand_id
1 'polypeptide(L)'
;MAKVERFELNGMRCKYRYLDQGIIGVMKHHRIVVGLSGGVDSAVTAHLLKKQGHEVVGIFMKNWEDDDDSEFCSSNIDFVDAAAVADVVGIEIEHVNFAADYKDRVFAEFLREYQAGRTPNPDILCNAEIKFKSFLDHALHVGAEKIATGHYARVRLNETTGLHELLKGLDNSKDQSYFLHRLNQSQLSKTLFPVGELLKTQVRQIAEEIGLPNAKKKDSTGICFIGERPFRDFLNRYISKEPGPIKDETGRTIGKHVGLSFYTLGQRQGLGIGGIKAKGAQRGGGEHTPWFVARKDMAQNILWVVQGHDHPWLLSPQLEAADASWCSGSEPTAGLYAAKTRYRQADAHCALTSTNAAEFALAFDESQWAVTPGQSAVLYNGEVCLGGGVINSAVTLT
;
A
#
# COMPACT_ATOMS: atom_id res chain seq x y z
N MET A 1 35.85 -14.63 -18.19
CA MET A 1 34.55 -15.32 -18.38
C MET A 1 34.27 -16.17 -17.15
N ALA A 2 33.14 -15.99 -16.48
CA ALA A 2 32.82 -16.82 -15.33
C ALA A 2 32.37 -18.21 -15.79
N LYS A 3 33.02 -19.27 -15.29
CA LYS A 3 32.62 -20.66 -15.54
C LYS A 3 31.63 -21.10 -14.47
N VAL A 4 30.49 -21.65 -14.84
CA VAL A 4 29.50 -22.21 -13.94
C VAL A 4 29.57 -23.72 -14.00
N GLU A 5 29.92 -24.37 -12.91
CA GLU A 5 29.92 -25.84 -12.81
C GLU A 5 28.77 -26.31 -11.92
N ARG A 6 28.15 -27.44 -12.27
CA ARG A 6 27.04 -28.06 -11.56
C ARG A 6 27.51 -29.35 -10.89
N PHE A 7 27.15 -29.59 -9.64
CA PHE A 7 27.37 -30.88 -9.00
C PHE A 7 26.27 -31.13 -7.93
N GLU A 8 26.14 -32.37 -7.52
CA GLU A 8 25.22 -32.77 -6.45
C GLU A 8 26.01 -32.99 -5.15
N LEU A 9 25.53 -32.38 -4.05
CA LEU A 9 26.04 -32.66 -2.71
C LEU A 9 24.82 -33.00 -1.83
N ASN A 10 24.81 -34.22 -1.27
CA ASN A 10 23.74 -34.72 -0.39
C ASN A 10 22.31 -34.61 -0.98
N GLY A 11 22.15 -34.87 -2.28
CA GLY A 11 20.85 -34.81 -2.96
C GLY A 11 20.38 -33.40 -3.35
N MET A 12 21.19 -32.37 -3.11
CA MET A 12 20.90 -30.99 -3.55
C MET A 12 21.73 -30.64 -4.78
N ARG A 13 21.07 -30.07 -5.79
CA ARG A 13 21.75 -29.52 -6.98
C ARG A 13 22.32 -28.15 -6.66
N CYS A 14 23.67 -28.05 -6.66
CA CYS A 14 24.40 -26.82 -6.40
C CYS A 14 25.07 -26.28 -7.66
N LYS A 15 25.09 -24.96 -7.85
CA LYS A 15 25.87 -24.27 -8.87
C LYS A 15 26.91 -23.36 -8.20
N TYR A 16 28.17 -23.44 -8.65
CA TYR A 16 29.24 -22.50 -8.26
C TYR A 16 29.53 -21.52 -9.37
N ARG A 17 29.84 -20.31 -9.00
CA ARG A 17 30.34 -19.28 -9.88
C ARG A 17 31.80 -19.03 -9.49
N TYR A 18 32.71 -19.29 -10.43
CA TYR A 18 34.11 -18.92 -10.27
C TYR A 18 34.34 -17.54 -10.87
N LEU A 19 34.91 -16.63 -10.11
CA LEU A 19 35.66 -15.48 -10.60
C LEU A 19 37.12 -15.74 -10.29
N ASP A 20 38.03 -15.14 -11.05
CA ASP A 20 39.51 -15.40 -11.03
C ASP A 20 40.18 -15.25 -9.64
N GLN A 21 39.43 -15.06 -8.57
CA GLN A 21 39.91 -14.85 -7.19
C GLN A 21 39.24 -15.73 -6.11
N GLY A 22 38.60 -16.87 -6.45
CA GLY A 22 38.10 -17.82 -5.48
C GLY A 22 36.59 -18.13 -5.54
N ILE A 23 36.16 -19.08 -4.70
CA ILE A 23 34.75 -19.52 -4.60
C ILE A 23 33.94 -18.44 -3.89
N ILE A 24 32.95 -17.80 -4.57
CA ILE A 24 32.12 -16.74 -4.01
C ILE A 24 30.84 -17.28 -3.30
N GLY A 25 30.74 -18.60 -3.11
CA GLY A 25 29.64 -19.20 -2.35
C GLY A 25 28.73 -20.10 -3.19
N VAL A 26 28.04 -20.99 -2.49
CA VAL A 26 26.99 -21.87 -3.05
C VAL A 26 25.75 -21.05 -3.26
N MET A 27 25.29 -20.85 -4.50
CA MET A 27 23.96 -20.26 -4.74
C MET A 27 22.90 -21.28 -4.30
N LYS A 28 22.27 -21.03 -3.16
CA LYS A 28 21.17 -21.85 -2.67
C LYS A 28 19.97 -21.63 -3.59
N HIS A 29 19.55 -22.69 -4.29
CA HIS A 29 18.32 -22.66 -5.08
C HIS A 29 17.14 -22.84 -4.14
N HIS A 30 16.20 -21.89 -4.17
CA HIS A 30 14.97 -21.94 -3.41
C HIS A 30 13.80 -22.25 -4.34
N ARG A 31 12.80 -22.95 -3.83
CA ARG A 31 11.47 -22.98 -4.43
C ARG A 31 10.73 -21.71 -3.98
N ILE A 32 10.42 -20.83 -4.94
CA ILE A 32 9.82 -19.52 -4.68
C ILE A 32 8.47 -19.44 -5.39
N VAL A 33 7.45 -19.06 -4.65
CA VAL A 33 6.13 -18.75 -5.21
C VAL A 33 6.02 -17.25 -5.43
N VAL A 34 5.68 -16.83 -6.66
CA VAL A 34 5.50 -15.43 -7.04
C VAL A 34 4.02 -15.11 -7.18
N GLY A 35 3.54 -14.10 -6.48
CA GLY A 35 2.20 -13.55 -6.71
C GLY A 35 2.14 -12.84 -8.06
N LEU A 36 1.51 -13.47 -9.06
CA LEU A 36 1.32 -12.93 -10.40
C LEU A 36 -0.03 -12.24 -10.52
N SER A 37 -0.03 -10.92 -10.72
CA SER A 37 -1.25 -10.10 -10.83
C SER A 37 -1.64 -9.76 -12.27
N GLY A 38 -0.91 -10.31 -13.29
CA GLY A 38 -1.04 -9.86 -14.67
C GLY A 38 -0.42 -8.48 -14.94
N GLY A 39 0.25 -7.87 -13.96
CA GLY A 39 0.98 -6.60 -14.09
C GLY A 39 2.46 -6.80 -14.42
N VAL A 40 3.10 -5.73 -14.94
CA VAL A 40 4.51 -5.73 -15.35
C VAL A 40 5.46 -6.06 -14.20
N ASP A 41 5.20 -5.50 -13.00
CA ASP A 41 6.12 -5.62 -11.87
C ASP A 41 6.23 -7.07 -11.34
N SER A 42 5.08 -7.76 -11.23
CA SER A 42 5.06 -9.18 -10.85
C SER A 42 5.68 -10.08 -11.92
N ALA A 43 5.49 -9.75 -13.19
CA ALA A 43 6.07 -10.47 -14.32
C ALA A 43 7.61 -10.39 -14.31
N VAL A 44 8.16 -9.18 -14.16
CA VAL A 44 9.62 -8.96 -14.07
C VAL A 44 10.18 -9.60 -12.80
N THR A 45 9.45 -9.57 -11.68
CA THR A 45 9.82 -10.29 -10.45
C THR A 45 10.05 -11.78 -10.73
N ALA A 46 9.09 -12.45 -11.39
CA ALA A 46 9.20 -13.86 -11.73
C ALA A 46 10.39 -14.14 -12.68
N HIS A 47 10.57 -13.29 -13.70
CA HIS A 47 11.69 -13.40 -14.62
C HIS A 47 13.05 -13.29 -13.92
N LEU A 48 13.23 -12.29 -13.05
CA LEU A 48 14.49 -12.07 -12.33
C LEU A 48 14.86 -13.27 -11.46
N LEU A 49 13.91 -13.83 -10.71
CA LEU A 49 14.11 -14.98 -9.86
C LEU A 49 14.46 -16.24 -10.67
N LYS A 50 13.76 -16.47 -11.79
CA LYS A 50 14.09 -17.57 -12.70
C LYS A 50 15.46 -17.42 -13.31
N LYS A 51 15.83 -16.21 -13.75
CA LYS A 51 17.16 -15.90 -14.27
C LYS A 51 18.27 -16.15 -13.24
N GLN A 52 17.99 -15.94 -11.95
CA GLN A 52 18.88 -16.28 -10.84
C GLN A 52 18.98 -17.79 -10.61
N GLY A 53 18.14 -18.60 -11.25
CA GLY A 53 18.17 -20.06 -11.21
C GLY A 53 17.30 -20.67 -10.12
N HIS A 54 16.40 -19.91 -9.50
CA HIS A 54 15.41 -20.44 -8.57
C HIS A 54 14.35 -21.29 -9.29
N GLU A 55 13.76 -22.22 -8.57
CA GLU A 55 12.51 -22.88 -8.97
C GLU A 55 11.35 -21.92 -8.69
N VAL A 56 10.72 -21.41 -9.74
CA VAL A 56 9.69 -20.38 -9.63
C VAL A 56 8.34 -20.92 -10.08
N VAL A 57 7.31 -20.74 -9.23
CA VAL A 57 5.92 -21.04 -9.55
C VAL A 57 5.11 -19.74 -9.37
N GLY A 58 4.23 -19.45 -10.31
CA GLY A 58 3.31 -18.32 -10.23
C GLY A 58 2.01 -18.70 -9.50
N ILE A 59 1.47 -17.81 -8.67
CA ILE A 59 0.10 -17.92 -8.17
C ILE A 59 -0.65 -16.64 -8.53
N PHE A 60 -1.77 -16.81 -9.25
CA PHE A 60 -2.74 -15.74 -9.42
C PHE A 60 -3.77 -15.81 -8.28
N MET A 61 -3.91 -14.68 -7.56
CA MET A 61 -4.81 -14.56 -6.42
C MET A 61 -6.14 -13.92 -6.86
N LYS A 62 -7.24 -14.70 -6.84
CA LYS A 62 -8.59 -14.17 -7.00
C LYS A 62 -9.07 -13.66 -5.64
N ASN A 63 -9.09 -12.34 -5.46
CA ASN A 63 -9.44 -11.71 -4.18
C ASN A 63 -10.87 -11.20 -4.10
N TRP A 64 -11.63 -11.24 -5.20
CA TRP A 64 -13.00 -10.74 -5.23
C TRP A 64 -13.88 -11.58 -6.16
N GLU A 65 -15.09 -11.84 -5.72
CA GLU A 65 -16.18 -12.41 -6.52
C GLU A 65 -17.33 -11.41 -6.51
N ASP A 66 -17.68 -10.90 -7.68
CA ASP A 66 -18.91 -10.13 -7.84
C ASP A 66 -20.09 -11.13 -7.91
N ASP A 67 -21.11 -10.91 -7.09
CA ASP A 67 -22.38 -11.63 -7.15
C ASP A 67 -23.25 -11.18 -8.34
N ASP A 68 -22.78 -10.22 -9.13
CA ASP A 68 -23.47 -9.67 -10.28
C ASP A 68 -22.93 -10.26 -11.59
N ASP A 69 -23.84 -10.71 -12.47
CA ASP A 69 -23.64 -11.09 -13.89
C ASP A 69 -23.10 -9.94 -14.77
N SER A 70 -22.35 -8.99 -14.22
CA SER A 70 -21.84 -7.86 -15.00
C SER A 70 -20.64 -8.27 -15.85
N GLU A 71 -20.65 -7.88 -17.13
CA GLU A 71 -19.58 -8.04 -18.15
C GLU A 71 -18.21 -7.52 -17.72
N PHE A 72 -18.03 -7.05 -16.48
CA PHE A 72 -16.82 -6.43 -15.93
C PHE A 72 -16.08 -7.32 -14.92
N CYS A 73 -15.97 -8.62 -15.17
CA CYS A 73 -15.09 -9.46 -14.35
C CYS A 73 -13.62 -9.20 -14.73
N SER A 74 -13.02 -8.14 -14.17
CA SER A 74 -11.61 -7.80 -14.41
C SER A 74 -10.65 -8.92 -13.99
N SER A 75 -11.04 -9.77 -13.04
CA SER A 75 -10.21 -10.88 -12.57
C SER A 75 -9.92 -11.93 -13.64
N ASN A 76 -10.84 -12.17 -14.58
CA ASN A 76 -10.61 -13.12 -15.68
C ASN A 76 -9.62 -12.58 -16.70
N ILE A 77 -9.68 -11.27 -17.01
CA ILE A 77 -8.73 -10.61 -17.92
C ILE A 77 -7.32 -10.61 -17.28
N ASP A 78 -7.23 -10.26 -16.00
CA ASP A 78 -5.95 -10.24 -15.27
C ASP A 78 -5.34 -11.64 -15.13
N PHE A 79 -6.18 -12.70 -15.03
CA PHE A 79 -5.68 -14.07 -15.05
C PHE A 79 -5.13 -14.48 -16.42
N VAL A 80 -5.80 -14.09 -17.51
CA VAL A 80 -5.29 -14.34 -18.88
C VAL A 80 -3.94 -13.64 -19.08
N ASP A 81 -3.81 -12.41 -18.64
CA ASP A 81 -2.53 -11.69 -18.69
C ASP A 81 -1.46 -12.39 -17.84
N ALA A 82 -1.81 -12.88 -16.65
CA ALA A 82 -0.87 -13.60 -15.77
C ALA A 82 -0.43 -14.95 -16.39
N ALA A 83 -1.35 -15.66 -17.04
CA ALA A 83 -1.03 -16.89 -17.77
C ALA A 83 -0.10 -16.64 -18.96
N ALA A 84 -0.36 -15.59 -19.74
CA ALA A 84 0.51 -15.20 -20.85
C ALA A 84 1.92 -14.79 -20.38
N VAL A 85 2.01 -14.12 -19.21
CA VAL A 85 3.30 -13.84 -18.57
C VAL A 85 4.01 -15.13 -18.14
N ALA A 86 3.28 -16.08 -17.54
CA ALA A 86 3.85 -17.36 -17.10
C ALA A 86 4.45 -18.15 -18.30
N ASP A 87 3.77 -18.15 -19.44
CA ASP A 87 4.26 -18.75 -20.69
C ASP A 87 5.57 -18.11 -21.17
N VAL A 88 5.63 -16.77 -21.26
CA VAL A 88 6.83 -16.05 -21.69
C VAL A 88 8.01 -16.28 -20.73
N VAL A 89 7.75 -16.23 -19.42
CA VAL A 89 8.76 -16.50 -18.40
C VAL A 89 9.11 -17.99 -18.35
N GLY A 90 8.21 -18.87 -18.80
CA GLY A 90 8.34 -20.34 -18.81
C GLY A 90 8.25 -20.91 -17.39
N ILE A 91 7.25 -20.53 -16.61
CA ILE A 91 6.93 -21.05 -15.28
C ILE A 91 5.50 -21.58 -15.24
N GLU A 92 5.23 -22.45 -14.29
CA GLU A 92 3.86 -22.88 -13.99
C GLU A 92 3.09 -21.78 -13.27
N ILE A 93 1.76 -21.73 -13.46
CA ILE A 93 0.87 -20.81 -12.77
C ILE A 93 -0.33 -21.56 -12.21
N GLU A 94 -0.66 -21.27 -10.96
CA GLU A 94 -1.85 -21.75 -10.28
C GLU A 94 -2.82 -20.59 -10.04
N HIS A 95 -4.12 -20.89 -10.08
CA HIS A 95 -5.18 -19.94 -9.72
C HIS A 95 -5.73 -20.32 -8.34
N VAL A 96 -5.59 -19.41 -7.37
CA VAL A 96 -6.06 -19.62 -6.00
C VAL A 96 -7.08 -18.56 -5.63
N ASN A 97 -8.19 -19.01 -5.04
CA ASN A 97 -9.30 -18.15 -4.64
C ASN A 97 -9.19 -17.76 -3.16
N PHE A 98 -8.97 -16.48 -2.88
CA PHE A 98 -8.94 -15.88 -1.55
C PHE A 98 -10.13 -14.93 -1.30
N ALA A 99 -11.19 -14.97 -2.14
CA ALA A 99 -12.28 -14.00 -2.06
C ALA A 99 -13.04 -14.05 -0.72
N ALA A 100 -13.20 -15.24 -0.13
CA ALA A 100 -13.82 -15.38 1.19
C ALA A 100 -12.96 -14.70 2.28
N ASP A 101 -11.66 -15.00 2.35
CA ASP A 101 -10.74 -14.37 3.28
C ASP A 101 -10.70 -12.84 3.11
N TYR A 102 -10.72 -12.38 1.85
CA TYR A 102 -10.73 -10.96 1.52
C TYR A 102 -12.00 -10.26 2.02
N LYS A 103 -13.16 -10.87 1.76
CA LYS A 103 -14.47 -10.36 2.19
C LYS A 103 -14.55 -10.21 3.70
N ASP A 104 -14.07 -11.23 4.43
CA ASP A 104 -14.19 -11.27 5.88
C ASP A 104 -13.15 -10.39 6.61
N ARG A 105 -11.92 -10.32 6.11
CA ARG A 105 -10.81 -9.68 6.84
C ARG A 105 -10.47 -8.28 6.33
N VAL A 106 -10.71 -8.00 5.04
CA VAL A 106 -10.37 -6.71 4.43
C VAL A 106 -11.62 -5.88 4.18
N PHE A 107 -12.59 -6.44 3.47
CA PHE A 107 -13.75 -5.68 3.04
C PHE A 107 -14.70 -5.36 4.19
N ALA A 108 -14.94 -6.29 5.12
CA ALA A 108 -15.76 -6.04 6.30
C ALA A 108 -15.19 -4.89 7.15
N GLU A 109 -13.87 -4.90 7.38
CA GLU A 109 -13.17 -3.82 8.09
C GLU A 109 -13.27 -2.48 7.35
N PHE A 110 -13.04 -2.51 6.05
CA PHE A 110 -13.17 -1.35 5.17
C PHE A 110 -14.57 -0.70 5.30
N LEU A 111 -15.65 -1.48 5.27
CA LEU A 111 -17.01 -0.97 5.45
C LEU A 111 -17.24 -0.39 6.84
N ARG A 112 -16.76 -1.08 7.89
CA ARG A 112 -16.87 -0.62 9.28
C ARG A 112 -16.23 0.75 9.48
N GLU A 113 -15.04 0.96 8.92
CA GLU A 113 -14.32 2.22 9.00
C GLU A 113 -15.04 3.36 8.29
N TYR A 114 -15.58 3.11 7.09
CA TYR A 114 -16.37 4.11 6.37
C TYR A 114 -17.68 4.46 7.08
N GLN A 115 -18.35 3.47 7.66
CA GLN A 115 -19.56 3.70 8.48
C GLN A 115 -19.26 4.54 9.72
N ALA A 116 -18.08 4.38 10.30
CA ALA A 116 -17.59 5.21 11.40
C ALA A 116 -17.09 6.60 10.96
N GLY A 117 -17.24 6.97 9.68
CA GLY A 117 -16.78 8.26 9.14
C GLY A 117 -15.28 8.37 8.90
N ARG A 118 -14.50 7.30 9.11
CA ARG A 118 -13.06 7.25 8.86
C ARG A 118 -12.77 6.93 7.40
N THR A 119 -11.53 7.09 6.97
CA THR A 119 -11.10 6.80 5.59
C THR A 119 -10.01 5.73 5.62
N PRO A 120 -10.37 4.44 5.58
CA PRO A 120 -9.41 3.34 5.67
C PRO A 120 -8.54 3.22 4.42
N ASN A 121 -7.43 2.49 4.57
CA ASN A 121 -6.59 2.07 3.45
C ASN A 121 -6.66 0.55 3.26
N PRO A 122 -7.50 0.05 2.36
CA PRO A 122 -7.71 -1.38 2.17
C PRO A 122 -6.48 -2.10 1.61
N ASP A 123 -5.57 -1.40 0.91
CA ASP A 123 -4.36 -2.02 0.36
C ASP A 123 -3.40 -2.46 1.47
N ILE A 124 -3.32 -1.72 2.58
CA ILE A 124 -2.54 -2.13 3.76
C ILE A 124 -3.10 -3.41 4.36
N LEU A 125 -4.43 -3.48 4.54
CA LEU A 125 -5.09 -4.68 5.05
C LEU A 125 -4.96 -5.86 4.09
N CYS A 126 -5.12 -5.63 2.79
CA CYS A 126 -4.91 -6.65 1.76
C CYS A 126 -3.49 -7.22 1.82
N ASN A 127 -2.49 -6.37 1.96
CA ASN A 127 -1.12 -6.84 2.12
C ASN A 127 -0.97 -7.65 3.42
N ALA A 128 -1.41 -7.13 4.57
CA ALA A 128 -1.24 -7.78 5.86
C ALA A 128 -1.98 -9.13 5.97
N GLU A 129 -3.25 -9.19 5.54
CA GLU A 129 -4.12 -10.34 5.79
C GLU A 129 -4.20 -11.32 4.61
N ILE A 130 -4.05 -10.87 3.37
CA ILE A 130 -4.18 -11.72 2.19
C ILE A 130 -2.80 -12.07 1.63
N LYS A 131 -2.04 -11.08 1.14
CA LYS A 131 -0.79 -11.35 0.42
C LYS A 131 0.34 -11.91 1.31
N PHE A 132 0.48 -11.41 2.52
CA PHE A 132 1.56 -11.83 3.41
C PHE A 132 1.08 -12.69 4.58
N LYS A 133 -0.17 -13.17 4.54
CA LYS A 133 -0.72 -14.17 5.45
C LYS A 133 -1.34 -15.32 4.67
N SER A 134 -2.58 -15.21 4.18
CA SER A 134 -3.24 -16.33 3.49
C SER A 134 -2.44 -16.87 2.29
N PHE A 135 -1.90 -15.99 1.43
CA PHE A 135 -1.07 -16.39 0.31
C PHE A 135 0.29 -16.96 0.75
N LEU A 136 0.95 -16.36 1.75
CA LEU A 136 2.20 -16.89 2.31
C LEU A 136 1.97 -18.29 2.90
N ASP A 137 0.92 -18.47 3.71
CA ASP A 137 0.59 -19.75 4.34
C ASP A 137 0.30 -20.82 3.28
N HIS A 138 -0.46 -20.46 2.23
CA HIS A 138 -0.72 -21.36 1.09
C HIS A 138 0.58 -21.73 0.37
N ALA A 139 1.43 -20.76 0.06
CA ALA A 139 2.70 -21.00 -0.62
C ALA A 139 3.62 -21.94 0.18
N LEU A 140 3.72 -21.75 1.49
CA LEU A 140 4.48 -22.64 2.38
C LEU A 140 3.88 -24.06 2.43
N HIS A 141 2.54 -24.17 2.43
CA HIS A 141 1.86 -25.46 2.40
C HIS A 141 2.15 -26.27 1.13
N VAL A 142 2.26 -25.61 -0.03
CA VAL A 142 2.64 -26.27 -1.30
C VAL A 142 4.17 -26.42 -1.47
N GLY A 143 4.93 -26.21 -0.40
CA GLY A 143 6.36 -26.50 -0.31
C GLY A 143 7.27 -25.37 -0.77
N ALA A 144 6.81 -24.12 -0.89
CA ALA A 144 7.69 -22.98 -1.12
C ALA A 144 8.54 -22.68 0.12
N GLU A 145 9.78 -22.26 -0.09
CA GLU A 145 10.63 -21.74 0.98
C GLU A 145 10.41 -20.24 1.21
N LYS A 146 10.07 -19.52 0.14
CA LYS A 146 9.82 -18.06 0.13
C LYS A 146 8.72 -17.70 -0.85
N ILE A 147 8.13 -16.52 -0.62
CA ILE A 147 7.29 -15.86 -1.60
C ILE A 147 7.98 -14.64 -2.19
N ALA A 148 7.53 -14.20 -3.35
CA ALA A 148 7.94 -12.93 -3.92
C ALA A 148 6.75 -12.18 -4.53
N THR A 149 6.85 -10.86 -4.52
CA THR A 149 5.83 -9.99 -5.10
C THR A 149 6.48 -8.82 -5.85
N GLY A 150 5.72 -8.18 -6.73
CA GLY A 150 6.15 -7.02 -7.50
C GLY A 150 6.13 -5.69 -6.74
N HIS A 151 6.24 -5.69 -5.40
CA HIS A 151 6.29 -4.45 -4.64
C HIS A 151 7.65 -3.78 -4.71
N TYR A 152 7.64 -2.45 -4.81
CA TYR A 152 8.81 -1.59 -4.69
C TYR A 152 9.15 -1.34 -3.23
N ALA A 153 9.74 -2.33 -2.59
CA ALA A 153 10.31 -2.30 -1.25
C ALA A 153 11.52 -3.23 -1.23
N ARG A 154 12.29 -3.24 -0.15
CA ARG A 154 13.46 -4.11 0.01
C ARG A 154 13.43 -4.77 1.37
N VAL A 155 14.05 -5.92 1.49
CA VAL A 155 14.27 -6.61 2.78
C VAL A 155 15.75 -6.89 2.93
N ARG A 156 16.29 -6.53 4.10
CA ARG A 156 17.68 -6.78 4.48
C ARG A 156 17.73 -7.49 5.83
N LEU A 157 18.59 -8.51 5.94
CA LEU A 157 18.96 -9.04 7.24
C LEU A 157 19.99 -8.08 7.89
N ASN A 158 19.67 -7.56 9.07
CA ASN A 158 20.61 -6.82 9.88
C ASN A 158 21.42 -7.84 10.70
N GLU A 159 22.67 -8.04 10.33
CA GLU A 159 23.53 -9.07 10.93
C GLU A 159 23.85 -8.78 12.42
N THR A 160 23.76 -7.52 12.84
CA THR A 160 24.01 -7.13 14.24
C THR A 160 22.85 -7.52 15.14
N THR A 161 21.60 -7.33 14.67
CA THR A 161 20.39 -7.62 15.47
C THR A 161 19.79 -8.98 15.17
N GLY A 162 20.14 -9.59 14.03
CA GLY A 162 19.52 -10.81 13.51
C GLY A 162 18.11 -10.60 12.98
N LEU A 163 17.63 -9.35 12.87
CA LEU A 163 16.29 -9.02 12.42
C LEU A 163 16.26 -8.69 10.92
N HIS A 164 15.15 -9.02 10.26
CA HIS A 164 14.87 -8.57 8.90
C HIS A 164 14.29 -7.16 8.94
N GLU A 165 14.91 -6.25 8.22
CA GLU A 165 14.47 -4.85 8.09
C GLU A 165 13.69 -4.69 6.80
N LEU A 166 12.51 -4.05 6.88
CA LEU A 166 11.78 -3.56 5.72
C LEU A 166 12.37 -2.20 5.31
N LEU A 167 12.78 -2.07 4.07
CA LEU A 167 13.40 -0.85 3.55
C LEU A 167 12.55 -0.24 2.44
N LYS A 168 12.65 1.06 2.26
CA LYS A 168 12.13 1.77 1.07
C LYS A 168 12.69 1.17 -0.21
N GLY A 169 11.89 1.14 -1.28
CA GLY A 169 12.38 0.83 -2.60
C GLY A 169 13.38 1.86 -3.11
N LEU A 170 14.29 1.48 -4.01
CA LEU A 170 15.26 2.42 -4.60
C LEU A 170 14.59 3.52 -5.43
N ASP A 171 13.48 3.22 -6.08
CA ASP A 171 12.66 4.23 -6.75
C ASP A 171 11.75 4.92 -5.75
N ASN A 172 12.16 6.08 -5.24
CA ASN A 172 11.39 6.88 -4.29
C ASN A 172 9.99 7.26 -4.81
N SER A 173 9.82 7.37 -6.14
CA SER A 173 8.52 7.71 -6.75
C SER A 173 7.54 6.52 -6.72
N LYS A 174 8.05 5.31 -6.50
CA LYS A 174 7.32 4.04 -6.49
C LYS A 174 7.37 3.31 -5.16
N ASP A 175 8.13 3.81 -4.17
CA ASP A 175 8.28 3.19 -2.86
C ASP A 175 6.92 2.78 -2.28
N GLN A 176 6.79 1.50 -1.95
CA GLN A 176 5.57 0.89 -1.42
C GLN A 176 5.74 0.36 0.01
N SER A 177 6.85 0.68 0.68
CA SER A 177 7.08 0.30 2.09
C SER A 177 5.97 0.78 3.01
N TYR A 178 5.33 1.92 2.69
CA TYR A 178 4.15 2.44 3.39
C TYR A 178 3.01 1.40 3.47
N PHE A 179 2.73 0.66 2.41
CA PHE A 179 1.67 -0.35 2.39
C PHE A 179 2.06 -1.66 3.06
N LEU A 180 3.34 -1.82 3.40
CA LEU A 180 3.93 -3.04 3.95
C LEU A 180 4.32 -2.92 5.43
N HIS A 181 4.05 -1.78 6.05
CA HIS A 181 4.50 -1.47 7.41
C HIS A 181 3.96 -2.44 8.48
N ARG A 182 2.94 -3.23 8.18
CA ARG A 182 2.35 -4.23 9.10
C ARG A 182 3.02 -5.60 9.01
N LEU A 183 4.04 -5.79 8.16
CA LEU A 183 4.75 -7.05 8.06
C LEU A 183 5.63 -7.29 9.27
N ASN A 184 5.54 -8.49 9.82
CA ASN A 184 6.34 -8.94 10.96
C ASN A 184 7.58 -9.74 10.53
N GLN A 185 8.41 -10.14 11.50
CA GLN A 185 9.67 -10.87 11.26
C GLN A 185 9.47 -12.21 10.54
N SER A 186 8.41 -12.96 10.87
CA SER A 186 8.14 -14.25 10.24
C SER A 186 7.78 -14.08 8.76
N GLN A 187 7.07 -13.00 8.40
CA GLN A 187 6.70 -12.66 7.04
C GLN A 187 7.89 -12.08 6.26
N LEU A 188 8.62 -11.13 6.85
CA LEU A 188 9.79 -10.50 6.21
C LEU A 188 10.87 -11.52 5.88
N SER A 189 11.16 -12.48 6.77
CA SER A 189 12.16 -13.53 6.55
C SER A 189 11.84 -14.45 5.38
N LYS A 190 10.57 -14.55 4.99
CA LYS A 190 10.07 -15.42 3.93
C LYS A 190 9.73 -14.68 2.63
N THR A 191 9.94 -13.36 2.58
CA THR A 191 9.48 -12.51 1.47
C THR A 191 10.65 -11.92 0.68
N LEU A 192 10.49 -11.83 -0.63
CA LEU A 192 11.41 -11.20 -1.56
C LEU A 192 10.69 -10.12 -2.39
N PHE A 193 11.38 -9.02 -2.63
CA PHE A 193 10.92 -7.90 -3.47
C PHE A 193 11.98 -7.58 -4.55
N PRO A 194 12.15 -8.42 -5.58
CA PRO A 194 13.23 -8.26 -6.55
C PRO A 194 13.23 -6.93 -7.31
N VAL A 195 12.04 -6.37 -7.60
CA VAL A 195 11.92 -5.07 -8.29
C VAL A 195 12.16 -3.87 -7.38
N GLY A 196 12.21 -4.06 -6.07
CA GLY A 196 12.54 -2.99 -5.11
C GLY A 196 13.97 -2.46 -5.23
N GLU A 197 14.87 -3.23 -5.82
CA GLU A 197 16.25 -2.85 -6.13
C GLU A 197 16.40 -2.17 -7.50
N LEU A 198 15.30 -1.85 -8.20
CA LEU A 198 15.28 -1.30 -9.53
C LEU A 198 14.44 -0.03 -9.63
N LEU A 199 14.80 0.84 -10.57
CA LEU A 199 13.93 1.94 -10.98
C LEU A 199 12.81 1.40 -11.88
N LYS A 200 11.62 2.02 -11.84
CA LYS A 200 10.48 1.62 -12.68
C LYS A 200 10.83 1.60 -14.18
N THR A 201 11.67 2.52 -14.62
CA THR A 201 12.17 2.57 -16.02
C THR A 201 12.96 1.32 -16.39
N GLN A 202 13.80 0.81 -15.48
CA GLN A 202 14.56 -0.43 -15.67
C GLN A 202 13.62 -1.65 -15.71
N VAL A 203 12.62 -1.69 -14.83
CA VAL A 203 11.60 -2.75 -14.84
C VAL A 203 10.86 -2.80 -16.18
N ARG A 204 10.47 -1.64 -16.74
CA ARG A 204 9.81 -1.58 -18.04
C ARG A 204 10.75 -1.98 -19.18
N GLN A 205 12.01 -1.58 -19.13
CA GLN A 205 13.00 -1.99 -20.10
C GLN A 205 13.19 -3.52 -20.11
N ILE A 206 13.34 -4.14 -18.95
CA ILE A 206 13.42 -5.60 -18.83
C ILE A 206 12.18 -6.27 -19.42
N ALA A 207 10.97 -5.73 -19.11
CA ALA A 207 9.72 -6.27 -19.63
C ALA A 207 9.65 -6.24 -21.18
N GLU A 208 10.15 -5.18 -21.81
CA GLU A 208 10.24 -5.04 -23.26
C GLU A 208 11.29 -5.99 -23.85
N GLU A 209 12.48 -6.07 -23.24
CA GLU A 209 13.59 -6.94 -23.69
C GLU A 209 13.21 -8.42 -23.71
N ILE A 210 12.41 -8.89 -22.75
CA ILE A 210 11.95 -10.28 -22.68
C ILE A 210 10.65 -10.54 -23.45
N GLY A 211 10.10 -9.51 -24.10
CA GLY A 211 8.88 -9.63 -24.93
C GLY A 211 7.60 -9.87 -24.14
N LEU A 212 7.46 -9.30 -22.93
CA LEU A 212 6.23 -9.44 -22.17
C LEU A 212 5.03 -8.81 -22.90
N PRO A 213 3.91 -9.51 -23.04
CA PRO A 213 2.73 -8.99 -23.75
C PRO A 213 2.13 -7.75 -23.04
N ASN A 214 2.32 -7.66 -21.73
CA ASN A 214 1.83 -6.57 -20.87
C ASN A 214 2.88 -5.47 -20.60
N ALA A 215 4.03 -5.44 -21.30
CA ALA A 215 5.12 -4.47 -21.05
C ALA A 215 4.66 -3.01 -21.04
N LYS A 216 3.63 -2.67 -21.86
CA LYS A 216 3.04 -1.32 -21.96
C LYS A 216 1.78 -1.12 -21.10
N LYS A 217 1.35 -2.14 -20.33
CA LYS A 217 0.20 -2.03 -19.43
C LYS A 217 0.45 -0.92 -18.40
N LYS A 218 -0.53 -0.05 -18.20
CA LYS A 218 -0.47 1.00 -17.18
C LYS A 218 -0.44 0.37 -15.79
N ASP A 219 0.20 1.09 -14.85
CA ASP A 219 0.15 0.68 -13.44
C ASP A 219 -1.30 0.76 -12.95
N SER A 220 -1.73 -0.25 -12.19
CA SER A 220 -3.05 -0.22 -11.56
C SER A 220 -3.15 0.96 -10.59
N THR A 221 -4.16 1.79 -10.76
CA THR A 221 -4.39 3.00 -9.96
C THR A 221 -5.57 2.88 -9.01
N GLY A 222 -6.32 1.78 -9.08
CA GLY A 222 -7.49 1.49 -8.26
C GLY A 222 -7.16 0.67 -7.01
N ILE A 223 -8.15 0.56 -6.12
CA ILE A 223 -8.11 -0.36 -4.98
C ILE A 223 -8.14 -1.79 -5.53
N CYS A 224 -7.30 -2.68 -5.00
CA CYS A 224 -7.02 -4.04 -5.52
C CYS A 224 -8.24 -4.91 -5.87
N PHE A 225 -9.43 -4.62 -5.35
CA PHE A 225 -10.66 -5.40 -5.59
C PHE A 225 -11.76 -4.64 -6.31
N ILE A 226 -11.68 -3.30 -6.33
CA ILE A 226 -12.72 -2.46 -6.99
C ILE A 226 -12.40 -2.31 -8.49
N GLY A 227 -11.13 -2.43 -8.86
CA GLY A 227 -10.67 -2.15 -10.22
C GLY A 227 -10.83 -0.67 -10.58
N GLU A 228 -11.05 -0.36 -11.86
CA GLU A 228 -11.21 1.02 -12.36
C GLU A 228 -12.66 1.55 -12.25
N ARG A 229 -13.49 0.96 -11.38
CA ARG A 229 -14.88 1.41 -11.18
C ARG A 229 -14.92 2.73 -10.40
N PRO A 230 -15.93 3.60 -10.65
CA PRO A 230 -16.14 4.78 -9.82
C PRO A 230 -16.36 4.36 -8.36
N PHE A 231 -15.44 4.72 -7.50
CA PHE A 231 -15.41 4.32 -6.08
C PHE A 231 -16.71 4.65 -5.34
N ARG A 232 -17.31 5.82 -5.64
CA ARG A 232 -18.57 6.24 -5.03
C ARG A 232 -19.73 5.30 -5.41
N ASP A 233 -19.80 4.83 -6.64
CA ASP A 233 -20.88 3.95 -7.11
C ASP A 233 -20.74 2.56 -6.49
N PHE A 234 -19.51 2.09 -6.32
CA PHE A 234 -19.24 0.87 -5.59
C PHE A 234 -19.69 0.97 -4.12
N LEU A 235 -19.28 2.01 -3.40
CA LEU A 235 -19.67 2.20 -1.99
C LEU A 235 -21.19 2.35 -1.80
N ASN A 236 -21.89 2.96 -2.76
CA ASN A 236 -23.35 3.14 -2.70
C ASN A 236 -24.14 1.81 -2.59
N ARG A 237 -23.54 0.68 -2.94
CA ARG A 237 -24.16 -0.64 -2.80
C ARG A 237 -24.18 -1.13 -1.36
N TYR A 238 -23.24 -0.66 -0.53
CA TYR A 238 -22.98 -1.17 0.82
C TYR A 238 -23.22 -0.16 1.93
N ILE A 239 -23.17 1.15 1.62
CA ILE A 239 -23.32 2.22 2.59
C ILE A 239 -24.50 3.11 2.21
N SER A 240 -25.44 3.28 3.16
CA SER A 240 -26.60 4.15 2.99
C SER A 240 -26.17 5.61 2.83
N LYS A 241 -26.88 6.33 1.96
CA LYS A 241 -26.72 7.77 1.81
C LYS A 241 -27.51 8.46 2.92
N GLU A 242 -26.80 9.22 3.74
CA GLU A 242 -27.39 10.08 4.78
C GLU A 242 -27.05 11.55 4.49
N PRO A 243 -27.85 12.22 3.64
CA PRO A 243 -27.55 13.59 3.25
C PRO A 243 -27.66 14.56 4.42
N GLY A 244 -26.72 15.53 4.47
CA GLY A 244 -26.69 16.57 5.49
C GLY A 244 -26.11 17.89 4.97
N PRO A 245 -26.04 18.94 5.80
CA PRO A 245 -25.52 20.23 5.40
C PRO A 245 -24.00 20.25 5.25
N ILE A 246 -23.52 20.99 4.25
CA ILE A 246 -22.13 21.44 4.16
C ILE A 246 -22.08 22.84 4.75
N LYS A 247 -21.22 23.04 5.77
CA LYS A 247 -21.03 24.34 6.42
C LYS A 247 -19.61 24.86 6.28
N ASP A 248 -19.48 26.18 6.19
CA ASP A 248 -18.19 26.86 6.28
C ASP A 248 -17.79 27.09 7.76
N GLU A 249 -16.58 27.62 7.97
CA GLU A 249 -16.01 27.90 9.30
C GLU A 249 -16.84 28.87 10.14
N THR A 250 -17.72 29.67 9.50
CA THR A 250 -18.63 30.59 10.20
C THR A 250 -19.95 29.91 10.62
N GLY A 251 -20.14 28.63 10.28
CA GLY A 251 -21.38 27.88 10.52
C GLY A 251 -22.47 28.09 9.47
N ARG A 252 -22.22 28.88 8.42
CA ARG A 252 -23.16 29.11 7.32
C ARG A 252 -23.28 27.84 6.47
N THR A 253 -24.52 27.41 6.22
CA THR A 253 -24.77 26.31 5.26
C THR A 253 -24.56 26.82 3.84
N ILE A 254 -23.65 26.16 3.11
CA ILE A 254 -23.26 26.51 1.74
C ILE A 254 -23.54 25.40 0.73
N GLY A 255 -24.04 24.25 1.18
CA GLY A 255 -24.39 23.14 0.32
C GLY A 255 -24.98 21.97 1.06
N LYS A 256 -25.11 20.84 0.37
CA LYS A 256 -25.60 19.57 0.92
C LYS A 256 -24.72 18.43 0.46
N HIS A 257 -24.25 17.61 1.41
CA HIS A 257 -23.49 16.40 1.10
C HIS A 257 -24.42 15.18 0.94
N VAL A 258 -23.94 14.12 0.31
CA VAL A 258 -24.69 12.88 0.06
C VAL A 258 -24.58 11.85 1.18
N GLY A 259 -23.67 12.06 2.13
CA GLY A 259 -23.34 11.20 3.26
C GLY A 259 -21.88 11.41 3.65
N LEU A 260 -21.55 11.54 4.94
CA LEU A 260 -20.20 11.84 5.42
C LEU A 260 -19.16 10.79 5.05
N SER A 261 -19.57 9.52 4.91
CA SER A 261 -18.72 8.41 4.50
C SER A 261 -18.08 8.58 3.10
N PHE A 262 -18.70 9.39 2.23
CA PHE A 262 -18.22 9.62 0.87
C PHE A 262 -17.20 10.75 0.73
N TYR A 263 -16.74 11.30 1.86
CA TYR A 263 -15.79 12.42 1.87
C TYR A 263 -14.55 12.08 2.70
N THR A 264 -13.43 12.64 2.31
CA THR A 264 -12.13 12.51 2.98
C THR A 264 -11.59 13.88 3.34
N LEU A 265 -10.89 14.02 4.48
CA LEU A 265 -10.24 15.27 4.85
C LEU A 265 -9.26 15.72 3.76
N GLY A 266 -9.26 17.01 3.42
CA GLY A 266 -8.50 17.57 2.32
C GLY A 266 -9.12 17.35 0.92
N GLN A 267 -10.26 16.68 0.81
CA GLN A 267 -10.92 16.50 -0.49
C GLN A 267 -11.39 17.85 -1.04
N ARG A 268 -11.07 18.12 -2.32
CA ARG A 268 -11.46 19.31 -3.07
C ARG A 268 -12.59 19.03 -4.05
N GLN A 269 -12.52 17.92 -4.74
CA GLN A 269 -13.46 17.59 -5.82
C GLN A 269 -14.74 16.94 -5.30
N GLY A 270 -15.84 17.10 -6.05
CA GLY A 270 -17.10 16.43 -5.76
C GLY A 270 -17.91 17.04 -4.59
N LEU A 271 -17.59 18.26 -4.14
CA LEU A 271 -18.32 18.95 -3.09
C LEU A 271 -19.63 19.60 -3.59
N GLY A 272 -19.77 19.89 -4.88
CA GLY A 272 -20.97 20.50 -5.45
C GLY A 272 -21.21 21.96 -5.02
N ILE A 273 -20.21 22.63 -4.43
CA ILE A 273 -20.28 24.01 -3.92
C ILE A 273 -19.43 25.00 -4.74
N GLY A 274 -19.16 24.67 -6.01
CA GLY A 274 -18.39 25.52 -6.92
C GLY A 274 -19.05 26.89 -7.13
N GLY A 275 -18.23 27.96 -7.13
CA GLY A 275 -18.69 29.33 -7.34
C GLY A 275 -19.19 30.06 -6.09
N ILE A 276 -19.31 29.40 -4.93
CA ILE A 276 -19.67 30.04 -3.67
C ILE A 276 -18.43 30.68 -3.06
N LYS A 277 -18.52 31.98 -2.70
CA LYS A 277 -17.44 32.74 -2.03
C LYS A 277 -17.61 32.70 -0.52
N ALA A 278 -16.49 32.73 0.23
CA ALA A 278 -16.52 32.92 1.68
C ALA A 278 -17.18 34.26 2.04
N LYS A 279 -17.76 34.33 3.25
CA LYS A 279 -18.36 35.56 3.76
C LYS A 279 -17.25 36.59 4.01
N GLY A 280 -17.30 37.74 3.33
CA GLY A 280 -16.31 38.81 3.45
C GLY A 280 -15.23 38.86 2.36
N ALA A 281 -15.21 37.94 1.39
CA ALA A 281 -14.35 38.04 0.21
C ALA A 281 -14.69 39.30 -0.61
N GLN A 282 -13.70 40.17 -0.83
CA GLN A 282 -13.88 41.41 -1.59
C GLN A 282 -14.40 41.14 -3.00
N ARG A 283 -15.35 41.94 -3.47
CA ARG A 283 -15.79 41.98 -4.87
C ARG A 283 -14.69 42.60 -5.72
N GLY A 284 -13.81 41.80 -6.27
CA GLY A 284 -12.76 42.25 -7.16
C GLY A 284 -11.75 41.16 -7.44
N GLY A 285 -11.81 40.56 -8.64
CA GLY A 285 -10.72 39.97 -9.38
C GLY A 285 -9.68 39.13 -8.64
N GLY A 286 -10.06 38.21 -7.74
CA GLY A 286 -9.16 37.26 -7.13
C GLY A 286 -9.49 35.83 -7.59
N GLU A 287 -8.50 35.00 -7.85
CA GLU A 287 -8.64 33.58 -8.12
C GLU A 287 -9.61 32.93 -7.11
N HIS A 288 -10.52 32.09 -7.60
CA HIS A 288 -11.46 31.36 -6.76
C HIS A 288 -10.68 30.39 -5.86
N THR A 289 -10.43 30.80 -4.62
CA THR A 289 -9.77 29.93 -3.63
C THR A 289 -10.64 28.68 -3.41
N PRO A 290 -10.10 27.47 -3.66
CA PRO A 290 -10.87 26.24 -3.63
C PRO A 290 -11.32 25.90 -2.19
N TRP A 291 -12.45 25.20 -2.11
CA TRP A 291 -12.95 24.61 -0.88
C TRP A 291 -12.34 23.24 -0.62
N PHE A 292 -12.05 22.96 0.64
CA PHE A 292 -11.52 21.67 1.11
C PHE A 292 -12.33 21.15 2.29
N VAL A 293 -12.55 19.84 2.35
CA VAL A 293 -13.13 19.18 3.53
C VAL A 293 -12.14 19.28 4.68
N ALA A 294 -12.58 19.87 5.80
CA ALA A 294 -11.74 20.06 6.98
C ALA A 294 -12.16 19.17 8.16
N ARG A 295 -13.45 18.96 8.38
CA ARG A 295 -13.96 18.15 9.50
C ARG A 295 -15.25 17.41 9.11
N LYS A 296 -15.49 16.29 9.77
CA LYS A 296 -16.75 15.54 9.71
C LYS A 296 -17.35 15.50 11.12
N ASP A 297 -18.54 16.04 11.31
CA ASP A 297 -19.30 15.89 12.54
C ASP A 297 -20.32 14.77 12.36
N MET A 298 -19.94 13.57 12.81
CA MET A 298 -20.79 12.38 12.68
C MET A 298 -22.06 12.47 13.52
N ALA A 299 -22.01 13.15 14.67
CA ALA A 299 -23.16 13.27 15.58
C ALA A 299 -24.23 14.20 15.02
N GLN A 300 -23.84 15.31 14.39
CA GLN A 300 -24.74 16.29 13.80
C GLN A 300 -24.96 16.09 12.29
N ASN A 301 -24.29 15.12 11.69
CA ASN A 301 -24.28 14.87 10.24
C ASN A 301 -23.87 16.11 9.42
N ILE A 302 -22.80 16.82 9.82
CA ILE A 302 -22.32 18.05 9.19
C ILE A 302 -20.96 17.80 8.54
N LEU A 303 -20.81 18.21 7.26
CA LEU A 303 -19.54 18.31 6.57
C LEU A 303 -19.02 19.76 6.67
N TRP A 304 -17.91 19.94 7.38
CA TRP A 304 -17.26 21.24 7.50
C TRP A 304 -16.22 21.43 6.40
N VAL A 305 -16.26 22.55 5.72
CA VAL A 305 -15.33 22.91 4.65
C VAL A 305 -14.73 24.29 4.88
N VAL A 306 -13.51 24.48 4.41
CA VAL A 306 -12.75 25.73 4.50
C VAL A 306 -12.19 26.14 3.15
N GLN A 307 -11.94 27.43 2.96
CA GLN A 307 -11.28 27.93 1.75
C GLN A 307 -9.77 28.05 1.97
N GLY A 308 -9.01 27.66 0.95
CA GLY A 308 -7.54 27.73 0.95
C GLY A 308 -6.87 26.46 1.47
N HIS A 309 -5.74 26.14 0.84
CA HIS A 309 -4.94 24.95 1.20
C HIS A 309 -4.31 25.11 2.59
N ASP A 310 -3.94 26.33 2.97
CA ASP A 310 -3.18 26.61 4.18
C ASP A 310 -4.06 26.98 5.38
N HIS A 311 -5.36 26.67 5.29
CA HIS A 311 -6.29 26.94 6.38
C HIS A 311 -5.90 26.16 7.65
N PRO A 312 -5.87 26.79 8.86
CA PRO A 312 -5.46 26.15 10.11
C PRO A 312 -6.14 24.82 10.40
N TRP A 313 -7.42 24.66 10.08
CA TRP A 313 -8.16 23.42 10.30
C TRP A 313 -7.68 22.23 9.43
N LEU A 314 -6.83 22.48 8.45
CA LEU A 314 -6.21 21.44 7.62
C LEU A 314 -4.81 21.07 8.11
N LEU A 315 -4.26 21.78 9.09
CA LEU A 315 -2.89 21.63 9.56
C LEU A 315 -2.87 20.99 10.94
N SER A 316 -2.14 19.89 11.08
CA SER A 316 -2.05 19.12 12.33
C SER A 316 -0.60 19.00 12.77
N PRO A 317 -0.22 19.62 13.90
CA PRO A 317 1.12 19.47 14.48
C PRO A 317 1.31 18.14 15.20
N GLN A 318 0.23 17.44 15.57
CA GLN A 318 0.29 16.20 16.34
C GLN A 318 -0.78 15.22 15.89
N LEU A 319 -0.50 13.93 16.06
CA LEU A 319 -1.48 12.86 15.88
C LEU A 319 -1.28 11.76 16.93
N GLU A 320 -2.35 10.98 17.11
CA GLU A 320 -2.36 9.72 17.83
C GLU A 320 -2.75 8.60 16.87
N ALA A 321 -2.07 7.48 16.98
CA ALA A 321 -2.34 6.29 16.19
C ALA A 321 -2.55 5.07 17.11
N ALA A 322 -3.45 4.21 16.70
CA ALA A 322 -3.77 2.95 17.37
C ALA A 322 -3.50 1.76 16.43
N ASP A 323 -3.75 0.55 16.92
CA ASP A 323 -3.49 -0.70 16.17
C ASP A 323 -2.07 -0.73 15.59
N ALA A 324 -1.10 -0.38 16.45
CA ALA A 324 0.31 -0.31 16.08
C ALA A 324 0.87 -1.69 15.71
N SER A 325 1.68 -1.72 14.66
CA SER A 325 2.41 -2.91 14.20
C SER A 325 3.86 -2.52 13.92
N TRP A 326 4.80 -3.23 14.55
CA TRP A 326 6.22 -2.95 14.44
C TRP A 326 6.93 -4.08 13.69
N CYS A 327 7.66 -3.73 12.63
CA CYS A 327 8.35 -4.70 11.78
C CYS A 327 9.39 -5.53 12.55
N SER A 328 10.02 -4.95 13.57
CA SER A 328 10.97 -5.64 14.45
C SER A 328 10.32 -6.59 15.47
N GLY A 329 9.01 -6.45 15.70
CA GLY A 329 8.26 -7.13 16.74
C GLY A 329 8.23 -6.42 18.10
N SER A 330 8.91 -5.27 18.22
CA SER A 330 8.90 -4.41 19.42
C SER A 330 8.80 -2.95 19.04
N GLU A 331 8.18 -2.15 19.90
CA GLU A 331 8.04 -0.70 19.71
C GLU A 331 9.42 0.00 19.67
N PRO A 332 9.58 1.01 18.81
CA PRO A 332 10.75 1.87 18.82
C PRO A 332 10.78 2.75 20.09
N THR A 333 11.95 3.13 20.55
CA THR A 333 12.10 4.05 21.67
C THR A 333 11.63 5.46 21.29
N ALA A 334 11.12 6.23 22.28
CA ALA A 334 10.82 7.65 22.06
C ALA A 334 12.06 8.38 21.52
N GLY A 335 11.87 9.25 20.54
CA GLY A 335 12.99 9.92 19.85
C GLY A 335 12.57 10.58 18.54
N LEU A 336 13.58 11.02 17.77
CA LEU A 336 13.39 11.69 16.49
C LEU A 336 13.38 10.68 15.33
N TYR A 337 12.38 10.79 14.50
CA TYR A 337 12.13 9.93 13.36
C TYR A 337 11.59 10.73 12.16
N ALA A 338 11.27 10.03 11.08
CA ALA A 338 10.44 10.56 10.02
C ALA A 338 9.15 9.76 9.94
N ALA A 339 8.05 10.40 9.49
CA ALA A 339 6.79 9.70 9.31
C ALA A 339 6.10 10.12 8.02
N LYS A 340 5.24 9.22 7.51
CA LYS A 340 4.29 9.48 6.44
C LYS A 340 2.88 9.24 6.98
N THR A 341 1.97 10.19 6.75
CA THR A 341 0.55 10.07 7.10
C THR A 341 -0.32 9.74 5.88
N ARG A 342 0.29 9.67 4.70
CA ARG A 342 -0.31 9.27 3.42
C ARG A 342 0.74 8.65 2.50
N TYR A 343 0.28 7.73 1.65
CA TYR A 343 1.10 7.26 0.54
C TYR A 343 1.52 8.42 -0.38
N ARG A 344 2.72 8.39 -0.93
CA ARG A 344 3.35 9.42 -1.77
C ARG A 344 3.68 10.76 -1.06
N GLN A 345 3.46 10.86 0.23
CA GLN A 345 3.95 11.99 1.01
C GLN A 345 5.48 11.90 1.15
N ALA A 346 6.16 13.04 1.15
CA ALA A 346 7.55 13.12 1.60
C ALA A 346 7.65 12.75 3.08
N ASP A 347 8.82 12.29 3.50
CA ASP A 347 9.09 12.05 4.91
C ASP A 347 8.98 13.35 5.70
N ALA A 348 8.13 13.34 6.72
CA ALA A 348 7.98 14.48 7.65
C ALA A 348 8.75 14.21 8.93
N HIS A 349 9.66 15.11 9.34
CA HIS A 349 10.36 15.00 10.60
C HIS A 349 9.40 15.09 11.78
N CYS A 350 9.56 14.20 12.75
CA CYS A 350 8.69 14.12 13.91
C CYS A 350 9.41 13.53 15.12
N ALA A 351 8.88 13.84 16.29
CA ALA A 351 9.21 13.16 17.53
C ALA A 351 8.14 12.09 17.83
N LEU A 352 8.58 10.86 18.09
CA LEU A 352 7.77 9.83 18.74
C LEU A 352 7.73 10.17 20.23
N THR A 353 6.61 10.73 20.71
CA THR A 353 6.47 11.29 22.05
C THR A 353 6.00 10.28 23.09
N SER A 354 5.20 9.31 22.65
CA SER A 354 4.78 8.17 23.45
C SER A 354 4.56 6.96 22.56
N THR A 355 4.80 5.78 23.11
CA THR A 355 4.58 4.51 22.43
C THR A 355 4.30 3.41 23.44
N ASN A 356 3.45 2.47 23.05
CA ASN A 356 3.24 1.18 23.68
C ASN A 356 2.97 0.13 22.58
N ALA A 357 2.68 -1.09 22.97
CA ALA A 357 2.46 -2.18 22.00
C ALA A 357 1.30 -1.94 21.00
N ALA A 358 0.33 -1.09 21.36
CA ALA A 358 -0.89 -0.88 20.58
C ALA A 358 -1.08 0.54 20.05
N GLU A 359 -0.41 1.54 20.65
CA GLU A 359 -0.66 2.96 20.39
C GLU A 359 0.64 3.76 20.39
N PHE A 360 0.66 4.87 19.66
CA PHE A 360 1.74 5.84 19.69
C PHE A 360 1.27 7.24 19.35
N ALA A 361 2.06 8.24 19.74
CA ALA A 361 1.81 9.65 19.41
C ALA A 361 3.01 10.28 18.72
N LEU A 362 2.72 11.13 17.73
CA LEU A 362 3.73 11.89 16.98
C LEU A 362 3.50 13.39 17.13
N ALA A 363 4.60 14.13 17.32
CA ALA A 363 4.65 15.57 17.20
C ALA A 363 5.56 15.93 16.01
N PHE A 364 5.05 16.69 15.05
CA PHE A 364 5.75 17.06 13.83
C PHE A 364 6.45 18.41 13.97
N ASP A 365 7.64 18.54 13.38
CA ASP A 365 8.36 19.81 13.30
C ASP A 365 7.57 20.84 12.47
N GLU A 366 6.94 20.36 11.38
CA GLU A 366 6.03 21.13 10.52
C GLU A 366 4.65 20.48 10.52
N SER A 367 3.59 21.27 10.72
CA SER A 367 2.22 20.77 10.73
C SER A 367 1.89 20.00 9.45
N GLN A 368 1.31 18.82 9.61
CA GLN A 368 0.95 17.95 8.49
C GLN A 368 -0.42 18.27 7.94
N TRP A 369 -0.53 18.29 6.62
CA TRP A 369 -1.74 18.66 5.91
C TRP A 369 -2.78 17.54 5.89
N ALA A 370 -4.00 17.86 6.32
CA ALA A 370 -5.20 17.04 6.26
C ALA A 370 -4.95 15.60 6.77
N VAL A 371 -4.33 15.48 7.94
CA VAL A 371 -4.16 14.19 8.64
C VAL A 371 -5.52 13.55 8.84
N THR A 372 -5.68 12.33 8.35
CA THR A 372 -7.00 11.72 8.17
C THR A 372 -7.15 10.47 9.04
N PRO A 373 -8.09 10.43 9.99
CA PRO A 373 -8.43 9.23 10.75
C PRO A 373 -8.82 8.06 9.83
N GLY A 374 -8.26 6.87 10.12
CA GLY A 374 -8.39 5.67 9.29
C GLY A 374 -7.26 5.45 8.29
N GLN A 375 -6.48 6.49 7.96
CA GLN A 375 -5.20 6.31 7.25
C GLN A 375 -4.12 5.83 8.21
N SER A 376 -2.98 5.39 7.70
CA SER A 376 -1.85 4.97 8.56
C SER A 376 -0.84 6.10 8.77
N ALA A 377 -0.29 6.17 9.98
CA ALA A 377 0.97 6.85 10.28
C ALA A 377 2.08 5.80 10.28
N VAL A 378 3.06 5.94 9.38
CA VAL A 378 4.15 4.97 9.21
C VAL A 378 5.47 5.64 9.54
N LEU A 379 6.24 5.04 10.46
CA LEU A 379 7.51 5.56 10.96
C LEU A 379 8.69 5.00 10.18
N TYR A 380 9.69 5.85 9.99
CA TYR A 380 10.94 5.54 9.31
C TYR A 380 12.16 6.03 10.10
N ASN A 381 13.22 5.23 10.07
CA ASN A 381 14.56 5.66 10.46
C ASN A 381 15.47 5.58 9.22
N GLY A 382 15.69 6.71 8.56
CA GLY A 382 16.32 6.76 7.25
C GLY A 382 15.53 5.96 6.20
N GLU A 383 16.13 4.91 5.64
CA GLU A 383 15.47 4.01 4.69
C GLU A 383 14.65 2.88 5.34
N VAL A 384 14.84 2.63 6.65
CA VAL A 384 14.19 1.53 7.37
C VAL A 384 12.78 1.92 7.77
N CYS A 385 11.79 1.16 7.32
CA CYS A 385 10.42 1.22 7.79
C CYS A 385 10.31 0.48 9.13
N LEU A 386 10.03 1.21 10.20
CA LEU A 386 9.93 0.65 11.55
C LEU A 386 8.59 -0.03 11.82
N GLY A 387 7.55 0.42 11.12
CA GLY A 387 6.16 0.02 11.37
C GLY A 387 5.26 1.23 11.40
N GLY A 388 4.07 1.09 11.97
CA GLY A 388 3.09 2.16 12.05
C GLY A 388 1.77 1.71 12.65
N GLY A 389 0.77 2.58 12.59
CA GLY A 389 -0.57 2.30 13.11
C GLY A 389 -1.64 3.12 12.39
N VAL A 390 -2.88 2.84 12.70
CA VAL A 390 -4.04 3.57 12.15
C VAL A 390 -4.19 4.89 12.88
N ILE A 391 -4.22 6.00 12.16
CA ILE A 391 -4.47 7.33 12.72
C ILE A 391 -5.87 7.35 13.36
N ASN A 392 -5.90 7.54 14.67
CA ASN A 392 -7.13 7.63 15.45
C ASN A 392 -7.60 9.08 15.57
N SER A 393 -6.69 9.98 15.90
CA SER A 393 -6.97 11.41 16.06
C SER A 393 -5.81 12.27 15.57
N ALA A 394 -6.10 13.54 15.29
CA ALA A 394 -5.12 14.56 15.00
C ALA A 394 -5.56 15.89 15.60
N VAL A 395 -4.62 16.60 16.21
CA VAL A 395 -4.85 17.94 16.73
C VAL A 395 -4.69 18.93 15.58
N THR A 396 -5.74 19.70 15.26
CA THR A 396 -5.65 20.76 14.25
C THR A 396 -5.35 22.11 14.90
N LEU A 397 -4.70 22.99 14.13
CA LEU A 397 -4.56 24.38 14.54
C LEU A 397 -5.96 25.05 14.64
N THR A 398 -6.08 26.03 15.53
CA THR A 398 -7.35 26.77 15.77
C THR A 398 -7.33 28.12 15.04
#